data_cb79f3346021ff7c9c4b9de7d218451e
#
_entry.id   cb79f3346021ff7c9c4b9de7d218451e
#
_cell.length_a   1.000
_cell.length_b   1.000
_cell.length_c   1.000
_cell.angle_alpha   90.00
_cell.angle_beta   90.00
_cell.angle_gamma   90.00
#
_symmetry.space_group_name_H-M   'P 1'
#
loop_
_entity.id
_entity.type
_entity.pdbx_description
1 polymer ?
#
loop_
_entity_poly.entity_id
_entity_poly.type
_entity_poly.pdbx_seq_one_letter_code
_entity_poly.pdbx_strand_id
1 'polypeptide(L)'
;MWLTNSSIGRKFVMALTGCCLVLFITFHVVMNAVAIFSPEGYNAVCAFLGANWYALVASAGLALLFILHIIYAIWLTIQNRRARGNDRYKVVSKPPQVEWSSQNMLVLGFIVLAFLCLHMYQFWAKMQLQELMGNHVPDPANGVYFIREAFSCWITTVVYIIAFVALWFHMNHGFWSMFQSVGWNNQVWLERLKKISLWWTSIVVGLFIIEAVVFTICAQKGCYDQIAAEATAEPVCTEAQACTQECTTTVCTEEICGGQDCIFEECTQQQCTNCVKN
;
A
#
# COMPACT_ATOMS: atom_id res chain seq x y z
N MET A 1 -14.03 -30.29 1.95
CA MET A 1 -12.93 -29.82 1.08
C MET A 1 -11.60 -30.04 1.79
N TRP A 2 -10.56 -30.55 1.10
CA TRP A 2 -9.25 -30.85 1.69
C TRP A 2 -8.56 -29.61 2.30
N LEU A 3 -8.64 -28.47 1.64
CA LEU A 3 -8.01 -27.20 2.08
C LEU A 3 -8.52 -26.68 3.43
N THR A 4 -9.77 -26.90 3.75
CA THR A 4 -10.38 -26.39 4.99
C THR A 4 -10.36 -27.43 6.13
N ASN A 5 -10.50 -28.72 5.80
CA ASN A 5 -10.69 -29.77 6.80
C ASN A 5 -9.38 -30.41 7.25
N SER A 6 -8.30 -30.35 6.45
CA SER A 6 -7.00 -30.91 6.84
C SER A 6 -6.10 -29.85 7.48
N SER A 7 -5.29 -30.26 8.47
CA SER A 7 -4.28 -29.38 9.08
C SER A 7 -3.22 -28.93 8.10
N ILE A 8 -2.87 -29.79 7.14
CA ILE A 8 -1.89 -29.52 6.08
C ILE A 8 -2.47 -28.51 5.09
N GLY A 9 -3.73 -28.68 4.66
CA GLY A 9 -4.40 -27.76 3.74
C GLY A 9 -4.47 -26.33 4.27
N ARG A 10 -4.81 -26.16 5.55
CA ARG A 10 -4.82 -24.83 6.19
C ARG A 10 -3.45 -24.18 6.24
N LYS A 11 -2.40 -24.93 6.58
CA LYS A 11 -1.01 -24.42 6.58
C LYS A 11 -0.54 -24.09 5.16
N PHE A 12 -0.98 -24.86 4.16
CA PHE A 12 -0.67 -24.59 2.76
C PHE A 12 -1.31 -23.27 2.29
N VAL A 13 -2.60 -23.02 2.59
CA VAL A 13 -3.26 -21.72 2.27
C VAL A 13 -2.53 -20.57 2.96
N MET A 14 -2.16 -20.74 4.22
CA MET A 14 -1.39 -19.73 4.97
C MET A 14 -0.04 -19.43 4.32
N ALA A 15 0.67 -20.48 3.86
CA ALA A 15 1.95 -20.33 3.18
C ALA A 15 1.80 -19.65 1.81
N LEU A 16 0.79 -20.03 1.03
CA LEU A 16 0.51 -19.45 -0.27
C LEU A 16 0.15 -17.97 -0.18
N THR A 17 -0.78 -17.62 0.71
CA THR A 17 -1.15 -16.21 0.94
C THR A 17 0.04 -15.40 1.42
N GLY A 18 0.84 -15.92 2.35
CA GLY A 18 2.05 -15.28 2.84
C GLY A 18 3.09 -15.05 1.74
N CYS A 19 3.29 -16.03 0.85
CA CYS A 19 4.18 -15.91 -0.31
C CYS A 19 3.76 -14.75 -1.23
N CYS A 20 2.49 -14.70 -1.60
CA CYS A 20 1.96 -13.62 -2.45
C CYS A 20 2.14 -12.24 -1.79
N LEU A 21 1.91 -12.14 -0.46
CA LEU A 21 2.10 -10.89 0.27
C LEU A 21 3.58 -10.47 0.33
N VAL A 22 4.53 -11.41 0.50
CA VAL A 22 5.97 -11.12 0.45
C VAL A 22 6.39 -10.59 -0.93
N LEU A 23 5.87 -11.18 -2.00
CA LEU A 23 6.12 -10.69 -3.36
C LEU A 23 5.55 -9.29 -3.55
N PHE A 24 4.32 -9.05 -3.09
CA PHE A 24 3.71 -7.72 -3.15
C PHE A 24 4.51 -6.68 -2.37
N ILE A 25 4.91 -6.95 -1.14
CA ILE A 25 5.71 -6.02 -0.32
C ILE A 25 7.04 -5.70 -1.00
N THR A 26 7.67 -6.68 -1.63
CA THR A 26 8.91 -6.48 -2.38
C THR A 26 8.70 -5.58 -3.59
N PHE A 27 7.64 -5.81 -4.36
CA PHE A 27 7.26 -4.94 -5.46
C PHE A 27 6.92 -3.53 -4.97
N HIS A 28 6.19 -3.43 -3.87
CA HIS A 28 5.73 -2.17 -3.29
C HIS A 28 6.90 -1.26 -2.86
N VAL A 29 7.91 -1.80 -2.17
CA VAL A 29 9.11 -1.02 -1.81
C VAL A 29 9.86 -0.52 -3.03
N VAL A 30 10.00 -1.35 -4.07
CA VAL A 30 10.70 -0.94 -5.30
C VAL A 30 9.96 0.19 -6.02
N MET A 31 8.61 0.11 -6.08
CA MET A 31 7.81 1.17 -6.68
C MET A 31 7.87 2.47 -5.89
N ASN A 32 7.83 2.42 -4.56
CA ASN A 32 7.96 3.60 -3.71
C ASN A 32 9.36 4.25 -3.80
N ALA A 33 10.41 3.45 -3.97
CA ALA A 33 11.76 3.97 -4.15
C ALA A 33 11.88 4.91 -5.37
N VAL A 34 11.03 4.76 -6.39
CA VAL A 34 11.00 5.66 -7.54
C VAL A 34 10.78 7.12 -7.11
N ALA A 35 9.97 7.37 -6.07
CA ALA A 35 9.69 8.72 -5.55
C ALA A 35 10.95 9.43 -5.00
N ILE A 36 11.99 8.68 -4.61
CA ILE A 36 13.27 9.24 -4.14
C ILE A 36 14.09 9.79 -5.31
N PHE A 37 14.05 9.08 -6.46
CA PHE A 37 14.89 9.41 -7.61
C PHE A 37 14.18 10.31 -8.63
N SER A 38 12.88 10.13 -8.80
CA SER A 38 12.04 10.90 -9.72
C SER A 38 10.61 10.98 -9.19
N PRO A 39 10.25 12.08 -8.52
CA PRO A 39 8.89 12.31 -8.05
C PRO A 39 7.85 12.31 -9.19
N GLU A 40 8.19 12.88 -10.35
CA GLU A 40 7.35 12.86 -11.56
C GLU A 40 7.16 11.42 -12.08
N GLY A 41 8.26 10.65 -12.10
CA GLY A 41 8.22 9.22 -12.46
C GLY A 41 7.33 8.42 -11.51
N TYR A 42 7.33 8.75 -10.22
CA TYR A 42 6.43 8.14 -9.25
C TYR A 42 4.95 8.47 -9.53
N ASN A 43 4.63 9.73 -9.85
CA ASN A 43 3.28 10.12 -10.26
C ASN A 43 2.84 9.38 -11.53
N ALA A 44 3.73 9.19 -12.50
CA ALA A 44 3.44 8.38 -13.67
C ALA A 44 3.13 6.91 -13.32
N VAL A 45 3.84 6.32 -12.34
CA VAL A 45 3.52 4.97 -11.81
C VAL A 45 2.16 4.98 -11.13
N CYS A 46 1.84 5.99 -10.32
CA CYS A 46 0.55 6.11 -9.65
C CYS A 46 -0.60 6.23 -10.67
N ALA A 47 -0.45 7.07 -11.69
CA ALA A 47 -1.42 7.23 -12.78
C ALA A 47 -1.63 5.92 -13.54
N PHE A 48 -0.54 5.21 -13.88
CA PHE A 48 -0.61 3.92 -14.55
C PHE A 48 -1.33 2.85 -13.72
N LEU A 49 -1.07 2.79 -12.41
CA LEU A 49 -1.68 1.82 -11.50
C LEU A 49 -3.10 2.25 -11.05
N GLY A 50 -3.41 3.55 -11.00
CA GLY A 50 -4.71 4.07 -10.55
C GLY A 50 -5.80 3.99 -11.63
N ALA A 51 -5.52 4.49 -12.82
CA ALA A 51 -6.50 4.70 -13.88
C ALA A 51 -6.97 3.43 -14.62
N ASN A 52 -6.36 2.27 -14.34
CA ASN A 52 -6.59 1.07 -15.15
C ASN A 52 -7.43 0.02 -14.42
N TRP A 53 -8.41 -0.56 -15.12
CA TRP A 53 -9.29 -1.61 -14.60
C TRP A 53 -8.54 -2.83 -14.03
N TYR A 54 -7.40 -3.20 -14.62
CA TYR A 54 -6.58 -4.32 -14.15
C TYR A 54 -5.94 -4.04 -12.78
N ALA A 55 -5.60 -2.78 -12.49
CA ALA A 55 -5.10 -2.38 -11.18
C ALA A 55 -6.19 -2.49 -10.11
N LEU A 56 -7.43 -2.18 -10.45
CA LEU A 56 -8.58 -2.39 -9.58
C LEU A 56 -8.78 -3.89 -9.27
N VAL A 57 -8.71 -4.75 -10.27
CA VAL A 57 -8.79 -6.21 -10.09
C VAL A 57 -7.62 -6.72 -9.24
N ALA A 58 -6.40 -6.23 -9.48
CA ALA A 58 -5.22 -6.60 -8.70
C ALA A 58 -5.36 -6.14 -7.23
N SER A 59 -5.86 -4.93 -6.99
CA SER A 59 -6.12 -4.42 -5.64
C SER A 59 -7.19 -5.23 -4.90
N ALA A 60 -8.26 -5.61 -5.57
CA ALA A 60 -9.30 -6.48 -5.01
C ALA A 60 -8.76 -7.88 -4.69
N GLY A 61 -7.94 -8.44 -5.59
CA GLY A 61 -7.25 -9.71 -5.38
C GLY A 61 -6.29 -9.66 -4.19
N LEU A 62 -5.54 -8.57 -4.06
CA LEU A 62 -4.65 -8.34 -2.93
C LEU A 62 -5.43 -8.22 -1.61
N ALA A 63 -6.53 -7.47 -1.60
CA ALA A 63 -7.41 -7.35 -0.42
C ALA A 63 -7.96 -8.72 0.00
N LEU A 64 -8.38 -9.55 -0.95
CA LEU A 64 -8.81 -10.93 -0.68
C LEU A 64 -7.69 -11.77 -0.06
N LEU A 65 -6.46 -11.67 -0.58
CA LEU A 65 -5.30 -12.38 -0.01
C LEU A 65 -5.01 -11.96 1.42
N PHE A 66 -5.09 -10.66 1.73
CA PHE A 66 -4.93 -10.14 3.10
C PHE A 66 -6.01 -10.68 4.02
N ILE A 67 -7.27 -10.64 3.61
CA ILE A 67 -8.40 -11.15 4.40
C ILE A 67 -8.22 -12.64 4.68
N LEU A 68 -7.90 -13.44 3.67
CA LEU A 68 -7.65 -14.87 3.83
C LEU A 68 -6.46 -15.13 4.76
N HIS A 69 -5.36 -14.39 4.60
CA HIS A 69 -4.19 -14.51 5.47
C HIS A 69 -4.55 -14.26 6.94
N ILE A 70 -5.28 -13.20 7.23
CA ILE A 70 -5.71 -12.84 8.59
C ILE A 70 -6.65 -13.90 9.17
N ILE A 71 -7.67 -14.34 8.41
CA ILE A 71 -8.63 -15.36 8.85
C ILE A 71 -7.90 -16.65 9.21
N TYR A 72 -7.03 -17.14 8.34
CA TYR A 72 -6.28 -18.36 8.59
C TYR A 72 -5.26 -18.20 9.73
N ALA A 73 -4.64 -17.03 9.91
CA ALA A 73 -3.75 -16.75 11.03
C ALA A 73 -4.48 -16.83 12.37
N ILE A 74 -5.65 -16.20 12.47
CA ILE A 74 -6.49 -16.24 13.67
C ILE A 74 -6.98 -17.69 13.92
N TRP A 75 -7.46 -18.36 12.90
CA TRP A 75 -7.96 -19.73 13.00
C TRP A 75 -6.90 -20.70 13.49
N LEU A 76 -5.71 -20.70 12.85
CA LEU A 76 -4.59 -21.55 13.27
C LEU A 76 -4.12 -21.22 14.69
N THR A 77 -4.11 -19.95 15.06
CA THR A 77 -3.75 -19.54 16.43
C THR A 77 -4.73 -20.07 17.46
N ILE A 78 -6.05 -19.97 17.20
CA ILE A 78 -7.10 -20.50 18.09
C ILE A 78 -6.96 -22.02 18.21
N GLN A 79 -6.74 -22.73 17.11
CA GLN A 79 -6.55 -24.17 17.12
C GLN A 79 -5.32 -24.59 17.93
N ASN A 80 -4.20 -23.92 17.72
CA ASN A 80 -2.95 -24.18 18.45
C ASN A 80 -3.09 -23.90 19.96
N ARG A 81 -3.85 -22.87 20.34
CA ARG A 81 -4.15 -22.57 21.75
C ARG A 81 -5.05 -23.61 22.37
N ARG A 82 -6.10 -24.05 21.66
CA ARG A 82 -7.00 -25.11 22.12
C ARG A 82 -6.28 -26.46 22.27
N ALA A 83 -5.41 -26.80 21.32
CA ALA A 83 -4.65 -28.04 21.36
C ALA A 83 -3.65 -28.11 22.51
N ARG A 84 -3.12 -26.95 22.99
CA ARG A 84 -2.24 -26.88 24.16
C ARG A 84 -2.96 -27.07 25.49
N GLY A 85 -4.28 -26.84 25.56
CA GLY A 85 -5.06 -26.91 26.77
C GLY A 85 -4.73 -25.83 27.81
N ASN A 86 -5.33 -25.98 29.01
CA ASN A 86 -5.11 -25.05 30.13
C ASN A 86 -3.93 -25.45 31.05
N ASP A 87 -3.44 -26.68 30.91
CA ASP A 87 -2.37 -27.20 31.76
C ASP A 87 -1.03 -26.58 31.38
N ARG A 88 -0.58 -25.69 32.23
CA ARG A 88 0.78 -25.11 32.10
C ARG A 88 1.77 -26.07 32.75
N TYR A 89 2.82 -26.43 32.01
CA TYR A 89 3.91 -27.20 32.59
C TYR A 89 4.51 -26.44 33.77
N LYS A 90 4.72 -27.14 34.90
CA LYS A 90 5.38 -26.58 36.09
C LYS A 90 6.81 -26.12 35.82
N VAL A 91 7.47 -26.71 34.82
CA VAL A 91 8.81 -26.31 34.35
C VAL A 91 8.68 -25.77 32.94
N VAL A 92 8.87 -24.48 32.75
CA VAL A 92 8.90 -23.83 31.44
C VAL A 92 10.27 -24.03 30.83
N SER A 93 10.48 -25.18 30.20
CA SER A 93 11.65 -25.40 29.34
C SER A 93 11.34 -24.76 27.97
N LYS A 94 12.03 -23.68 27.62
CA LYS A 94 11.98 -23.12 26.27
C LYS A 94 12.99 -23.87 25.42
N PRO A 95 12.58 -24.69 24.44
CA PRO A 95 13.52 -25.29 23.51
C PRO A 95 14.33 -24.17 22.83
N PRO A 96 15.67 -24.28 22.72
CA PRO A 96 16.49 -23.24 22.10
C PRO A 96 16.17 -22.99 20.63
N GLN A 97 15.42 -23.90 19.99
CA GLN A 97 15.00 -23.78 18.61
C GLN A 97 13.75 -22.90 18.40
N VAL A 98 13.04 -22.49 19.48
CA VAL A 98 11.83 -21.69 19.35
C VAL A 98 12.18 -20.21 19.36
N GLU A 99 12.10 -19.59 18.19
CA GLU A 99 12.38 -18.16 18.00
C GLU A 99 11.35 -17.29 18.72
N TRP A 100 11.79 -16.14 19.24
CA TRP A 100 10.93 -15.15 19.89
C TRP A 100 9.78 -14.67 18.95
N SER A 101 10.08 -14.43 17.67
CA SER A 101 9.12 -14.03 16.65
C SER A 101 7.99 -15.07 16.49
N SER A 102 8.33 -16.37 16.50
CA SER A 102 7.36 -17.47 16.44
C SER A 102 6.35 -17.42 17.58
N GLN A 103 6.80 -17.10 18.79
CA GLN A 103 5.94 -17.03 19.98
C GLN A 103 5.02 -15.81 19.96
N ASN A 104 5.47 -14.70 19.32
CA ASN A 104 4.79 -13.42 19.31
C ASN A 104 4.15 -13.08 17.96
N MET A 105 4.04 -14.05 17.04
CA MET A 105 3.51 -13.82 15.68
C MET A 105 2.13 -13.16 15.66
N LEU A 106 1.26 -13.51 16.61
CA LEU A 106 -0.08 -12.91 16.70
C LEU A 106 0.01 -11.43 17.07
N VAL A 107 0.84 -11.07 18.04
CA VAL A 107 1.03 -9.67 18.49
C VAL A 107 1.66 -8.86 17.35
N LEU A 108 2.70 -9.40 16.73
CA LEU A 108 3.34 -8.77 15.56
C LEU A 108 2.33 -8.57 14.42
N GLY A 109 1.50 -9.58 14.15
CA GLY A 109 0.43 -9.50 13.15
C GLY A 109 -0.60 -8.43 13.47
N PHE A 110 -0.98 -8.22 14.73
CA PHE A 110 -1.88 -7.14 15.13
C PHE A 110 -1.26 -5.75 14.97
N ILE A 111 0.03 -5.59 15.27
CA ILE A 111 0.73 -4.31 15.03
C ILE A 111 0.76 -4.00 13.54
N VAL A 112 1.10 -4.99 12.71
CA VAL A 112 1.09 -4.85 11.24
C VAL A 112 -0.32 -4.53 10.72
N LEU A 113 -1.37 -5.17 11.27
CA LEU A 113 -2.75 -4.91 10.88
C LEU A 113 -3.19 -3.49 11.26
N ALA A 114 -2.86 -3.02 12.46
CA ALA A 114 -3.17 -1.65 12.89
C ALA A 114 -2.47 -0.62 11.99
N PHE A 115 -1.21 -0.87 11.66
CA PHE A 115 -0.47 -0.06 10.70
C PHE A 115 -1.11 -0.11 9.30
N LEU A 116 -1.52 -1.29 8.83
CA LEU A 116 -2.18 -1.43 7.53
C LEU A 116 -3.45 -0.59 7.46
N CYS A 117 -4.27 -0.56 8.51
CA CYS A 117 -5.47 0.29 8.55
C CYS A 117 -5.12 1.78 8.42
N LEU A 118 -4.08 2.24 9.12
CA LEU A 118 -3.59 3.62 8.99
C LEU A 118 -3.08 3.90 7.58
N HIS A 119 -2.27 3.01 7.03
CA HIS A 119 -1.69 3.13 5.69
C HIS A 119 -2.78 3.15 4.60
N MET A 120 -3.78 2.27 4.70
CA MET A 120 -4.92 2.25 3.78
C MET A 120 -5.73 3.54 3.84
N TYR A 121 -5.91 4.12 5.04
CA TYR A 121 -6.57 5.41 5.18
C TYR A 121 -5.76 6.56 4.57
N GLN A 122 -4.44 6.58 4.78
CA GLN A 122 -3.57 7.67 4.30
C GLN A 122 -3.37 7.66 2.79
N PHE A 123 -3.38 6.48 2.15
CA PHE A 123 -3.09 6.33 0.73
C PHE A 123 -4.27 5.77 -0.06
N TRP A 124 -4.67 4.53 0.16
CA TRP A 124 -5.69 3.89 -0.66
C TRP A 124 -7.03 4.64 -0.63
N ALA A 125 -7.47 5.07 0.54
CA ALA A 125 -8.74 5.78 0.67
C ALA A 125 -8.70 7.20 0.09
N LYS A 126 -7.52 7.81 0.01
CA LYS A 126 -7.33 9.16 -0.57
C LYS A 126 -6.96 9.12 -2.06
N MET A 127 -6.48 8.01 -2.56
CA MET A 127 -6.09 7.82 -3.97
C MET A 127 -7.12 6.95 -4.69
N GLN A 128 -7.02 5.63 -4.57
CA GLN A 128 -7.84 4.67 -5.32
C GLN A 128 -9.33 4.80 -5.05
N LEU A 129 -9.75 5.03 -3.79
CA LEU A 129 -11.16 5.20 -3.47
C LEU A 129 -11.70 6.51 -4.05
N GLN A 130 -10.94 7.60 -4.03
CA GLN A 130 -11.35 8.88 -4.63
C GLN A 130 -11.49 8.76 -6.15
N GLU A 131 -10.55 8.07 -6.80
CA GLU A 131 -10.64 7.74 -8.23
C GLU A 131 -11.94 6.99 -8.57
N LEU A 132 -12.27 5.96 -7.77
CA LEU A 132 -13.51 5.19 -7.93
C LEU A 132 -14.77 6.01 -7.69
N MET A 133 -14.71 7.04 -6.85
CA MET A 133 -15.82 7.95 -6.55
C MET A 133 -15.94 9.09 -7.58
N GLY A 134 -15.00 9.20 -8.52
CA GLY A 134 -14.95 10.28 -9.50
C GLY A 134 -14.52 11.63 -8.92
N ASN A 135 -13.83 11.65 -7.79
CA ASN A 135 -13.27 12.86 -7.20
C ASN A 135 -11.87 13.10 -7.77
N HIS A 136 -11.64 14.29 -8.32
CA HIS A 136 -10.39 14.62 -9.00
C HIS A 136 -9.58 15.74 -8.33
N VAL A 137 -10.06 16.29 -7.21
CA VAL A 137 -9.34 17.32 -6.47
C VAL A 137 -9.28 16.92 -4.98
N PRO A 138 -8.07 16.71 -4.43
CA PRO A 138 -6.78 16.67 -5.11
C PRO A 138 -6.69 15.51 -6.10
N ASP A 139 -5.85 15.65 -7.15
CA ASP A 139 -5.65 14.61 -8.17
C ASP A 139 -5.21 13.28 -7.52
N PRO A 140 -6.04 12.22 -7.58
CA PRO A 140 -5.73 10.93 -6.95
C PRO A 140 -4.49 10.24 -7.53
N ALA A 141 -4.07 10.60 -8.73
CA ALA A 141 -2.87 10.07 -9.39
C ALA A 141 -1.58 10.76 -8.94
N ASN A 142 -1.67 11.93 -8.28
CA ASN A 142 -0.50 12.61 -7.74
C ASN A 142 -0.05 11.99 -6.40
N GLY A 143 0.66 10.86 -6.48
CA GLY A 143 1.13 10.14 -5.29
C GLY A 143 2.10 10.95 -4.42
N VAL A 144 2.86 11.87 -5.01
CA VAL A 144 3.80 12.76 -4.29
C VAL A 144 3.06 13.70 -3.34
N TYR A 145 1.89 14.19 -3.73
CA TYR A 145 1.01 14.98 -2.86
C TYR A 145 0.67 14.22 -1.57
N PHE A 146 0.24 12.96 -1.70
CA PHE A 146 -0.16 12.15 -0.54
C PHE A 146 1.04 11.71 0.30
N ILE A 147 2.20 11.48 -0.29
CA ILE A 147 3.47 11.28 0.45
C ILE A 147 3.77 12.53 1.29
N ARG A 148 3.76 13.72 0.67
CA ARG A 148 4.01 14.98 1.36
C ARG A 148 3.01 15.20 2.51
N GLU A 149 1.73 14.98 2.27
CA GLU A 149 0.69 15.10 3.29
C GLU A 149 0.92 14.15 4.46
N ALA A 150 1.16 12.86 4.20
CA ALA A 150 1.33 11.84 5.23
C ALA A 150 2.61 12.04 6.06
N PHE A 151 3.71 12.43 5.42
CA PHE A 151 5.03 12.56 6.06
C PHE A 151 5.38 14.00 6.48
N SER A 152 4.48 14.96 6.33
CA SER A 152 4.64 16.31 6.90
C SER A 152 4.74 16.27 8.44
N CYS A 153 4.10 15.31 9.09
CA CYS A 153 4.16 15.09 10.53
C CYS A 153 5.20 14.03 10.88
N TRP A 154 6.24 14.38 11.63
CA TRP A 154 7.29 13.45 12.07
C TRP A 154 6.76 12.26 12.92
N ILE A 155 5.61 12.43 13.59
CA ILE A 155 4.97 11.35 14.36
C ILE A 155 4.58 10.19 13.43
N THR A 156 4.09 10.51 12.24
CA THR A 156 3.79 9.50 11.21
C THR A 156 5.02 8.63 10.93
N THR A 157 6.17 9.24 10.71
CA THR A 157 7.43 8.53 10.46
C THR A 157 7.79 7.59 11.61
N VAL A 158 7.66 8.04 12.86
CA VAL A 158 7.93 7.19 14.04
C VAL A 158 6.98 5.99 14.08
N VAL A 159 5.69 6.20 13.83
CA VAL A 159 4.70 5.11 13.77
C VAL A 159 5.05 4.11 12.66
N TYR A 160 5.46 4.60 11.48
CA TYR A 160 5.89 3.77 10.37
C TYR A 160 7.12 2.94 10.72
N ILE A 161 8.15 3.54 11.34
CA ILE A 161 9.37 2.81 11.75
C ILE A 161 9.03 1.71 12.76
N ILE A 162 8.18 1.99 13.76
CA ILE A 162 7.75 0.97 14.75
C ILE A 162 7.04 -0.18 14.03
N ALA A 163 6.15 0.13 13.08
CA ALA A 163 5.45 -0.86 12.30
C ALA A 163 6.39 -1.67 11.40
N PHE A 164 7.39 -1.04 10.79
CA PHE A 164 8.40 -1.72 9.97
C PHE A 164 9.28 -2.67 10.79
N VAL A 165 9.60 -2.33 12.02
CA VAL A 165 10.30 -3.25 12.94
C VAL A 165 9.42 -4.47 13.24
N ALA A 166 8.12 -4.27 13.51
CA ALA A 166 7.18 -5.37 13.70
C ALA A 166 7.03 -6.23 12.43
N LEU A 167 6.95 -5.58 11.26
CA LEU A 167 6.93 -6.24 9.95
C LEU A 167 8.19 -7.06 9.71
N TRP A 168 9.37 -6.56 10.09
CA TRP A 168 10.62 -7.29 9.96
C TRP A 168 10.58 -8.61 10.72
N PHE A 169 10.16 -8.62 11.98
CA PHE A 169 10.02 -9.85 12.76
C PHE A 169 8.95 -10.77 12.17
N HIS A 170 7.82 -10.23 11.77
CA HIS A 170 6.70 -10.98 11.20
C HIS A 170 7.10 -11.63 9.88
N MET A 171 7.68 -10.85 8.96
CA MET A 171 8.05 -11.31 7.62
C MET A 171 9.26 -12.25 7.67
N ASN A 172 10.28 -11.98 8.50
CA ASN A 172 11.43 -12.84 8.64
C ASN A 172 11.03 -14.26 9.07
N HIS A 173 10.19 -14.37 10.11
CA HIS A 173 9.68 -15.67 10.53
C HIS A 173 8.73 -16.28 9.48
N GLY A 174 7.83 -15.49 8.92
CA GLY A 174 6.85 -15.93 7.93
C GLY A 174 7.51 -16.49 6.66
N PHE A 175 8.57 -15.84 6.19
CA PHE A 175 9.26 -16.21 4.95
C PHE A 175 9.83 -17.63 4.98
N TRP A 176 10.66 -17.97 5.96
CA TRP A 176 11.23 -19.32 6.00
C TRP A 176 10.21 -20.38 6.45
N SER A 177 9.22 -20.00 7.29
CA SER A 177 8.23 -20.95 7.79
C SER A 177 7.23 -21.40 6.71
N MET A 178 6.96 -20.56 5.68
CA MET A 178 6.11 -20.98 4.55
C MET A 178 6.70 -22.17 3.79
N PHE A 179 8.02 -22.25 3.64
CA PHE A 179 8.69 -23.37 2.97
C PHE A 179 8.62 -24.67 3.78
N GLN A 180 8.52 -24.59 5.12
CA GLN A 180 8.24 -25.77 5.92
C GLN A 180 6.88 -26.39 5.60
N SER A 181 5.88 -25.57 5.27
CA SER A 181 4.54 -26.04 4.93
C SER A 181 4.48 -26.81 3.62
N VAL A 182 5.45 -26.59 2.72
CA VAL A 182 5.58 -27.32 1.46
C VAL A 182 6.65 -28.43 1.49
N GLY A 183 7.20 -28.73 2.68
CA GLY A 183 8.13 -29.84 2.86
C GLY A 183 9.62 -29.53 2.66
N TRP A 184 10.01 -28.26 2.49
CA TRP A 184 11.41 -27.83 2.38
C TRP A 184 12.05 -27.60 3.76
N ASN A 185 11.88 -28.56 4.67
CA ASN A 185 12.28 -28.42 6.07
C ASN A 185 13.45 -29.35 6.46
N ASN A 186 14.21 -29.89 5.48
CA ASN A 186 15.41 -30.63 5.82
C ASN A 186 16.48 -29.73 6.46
N GLN A 187 17.39 -30.33 7.24
CA GLN A 187 18.38 -29.57 8.03
C GLN A 187 19.23 -28.62 7.20
N VAL A 188 19.57 -28.99 5.96
CA VAL A 188 20.42 -28.16 5.08
C VAL A 188 19.64 -26.96 4.53
N TRP A 189 18.44 -27.19 4.00
CA TRP A 189 17.64 -26.13 3.40
C TRP A 189 17.05 -25.19 4.44
N LEU A 190 16.65 -25.68 5.61
CA LEU A 190 16.08 -24.84 6.66
C LEU A 190 17.05 -23.74 7.09
N GLU A 191 18.31 -24.09 7.32
CA GLU A 191 19.34 -23.12 7.70
C GLU A 191 19.64 -22.09 6.59
N ARG A 192 19.62 -22.54 5.33
CA ARG A 192 19.78 -21.65 4.18
C ARG A 192 18.60 -20.69 4.04
N LEU A 193 17.38 -21.20 4.16
CA LEU A 193 16.15 -20.41 4.07
C LEU A 193 16.06 -19.36 5.19
N LYS A 194 16.48 -19.67 6.40
CA LYS A 194 16.58 -18.70 7.49
C LYS A 194 17.56 -17.57 7.18
N LYS A 195 18.74 -17.89 6.60
CA LYS A 195 19.70 -16.86 6.17
C LYS A 195 19.15 -16.01 5.02
N ILE A 196 18.53 -16.62 4.02
CA ILE A 196 17.91 -15.91 2.90
C ILE A 196 16.78 -14.99 3.43
N SER A 197 15.92 -15.51 4.31
CA SER A 197 14.87 -14.74 4.96
C SER A 197 15.42 -13.51 5.67
N LEU A 198 16.46 -13.69 6.49
CA LEU A 198 17.07 -12.60 7.23
C LEU A 198 17.60 -11.50 6.30
N TRP A 199 18.37 -11.86 5.28
CA TRP A 199 18.91 -10.89 4.32
C TRP A 199 17.82 -10.20 3.51
N TRP A 200 16.91 -10.97 2.93
CA TRP A 200 15.82 -10.44 2.12
C TRP A 200 14.96 -9.45 2.91
N THR A 201 14.49 -9.87 4.08
CA THR A 201 13.64 -9.05 4.94
C THR A 201 14.37 -7.80 5.42
N SER A 202 15.66 -7.92 5.75
CA SER A 202 16.46 -6.76 6.20
C SER A 202 16.65 -5.74 5.07
N ILE A 203 16.85 -6.18 3.83
CA ILE A 203 16.95 -5.28 2.67
C ILE A 203 15.61 -4.59 2.44
N VAL A 204 14.51 -5.33 2.35
CA VAL A 204 13.17 -4.77 2.06
C VAL A 204 12.75 -3.78 3.14
N VAL A 205 12.86 -4.16 4.41
CA VAL A 205 12.47 -3.28 5.52
C VAL A 205 13.45 -2.11 5.69
N GLY A 206 14.74 -2.33 5.46
CA GLY A 206 15.74 -1.27 5.45
C GLY A 206 15.43 -0.19 4.40
N LEU A 207 15.01 -0.60 3.20
CA LEU A 207 14.57 0.33 2.16
C LEU A 207 13.33 1.11 2.59
N PHE A 208 12.31 0.48 3.16
CA PHE A 208 11.13 1.19 3.69
C PHE A 208 11.48 2.22 4.77
N ILE A 209 12.43 1.91 5.64
CA ILE A 209 12.89 2.88 6.66
C ILE A 209 13.59 4.07 6.00
N ILE A 210 14.44 3.82 5.00
CA ILE A 210 15.11 4.87 4.23
C ILE A 210 14.06 5.74 3.52
N GLU A 211 13.08 5.13 2.83
CA GLU A 211 11.97 5.84 2.17
C GLU A 211 11.22 6.74 3.15
N ALA A 212 10.77 6.20 4.29
CA ALA A 212 10.03 6.98 5.29
C ALA A 212 10.83 8.19 5.81
N VAL A 213 12.13 8.01 6.05
CA VAL A 213 13.01 9.09 6.51
C VAL A 213 13.21 10.15 5.41
N VAL A 214 13.48 9.71 4.17
CA VAL A 214 13.68 10.62 3.03
C VAL A 214 12.39 11.38 2.74
N PHE A 215 11.23 10.71 2.72
CA PHE A 215 9.92 11.34 2.50
C PHE A 215 9.63 12.42 3.56
N THR A 216 9.95 12.14 4.83
CA THR A 216 9.81 13.12 5.91
C THR A 216 10.72 14.32 5.70
N ILE A 217 11.99 14.11 5.38
CA ILE A 217 12.95 15.18 5.14
C ILE A 217 12.50 16.03 3.95
N CYS A 218 12.09 15.39 2.85
CA CYS A 218 11.63 16.08 1.66
C CYS A 218 10.31 16.83 1.89
N ALA A 219 9.37 16.26 2.64
CA ALA A 219 8.12 16.94 2.99
C ALA A 219 8.36 18.19 3.85
N GLN A 220 9.32 18.13 4.80
CA GLN A 220 9.64 19.26 5.66
C GLN A 220 10.50 20.34 4.98
N LYS A 221 11.35 19.96 4.00
CA LYS A 221 12.20 20.89 3.25
C LYS A 221 11.52 21.48 2.02
N GLY A 222 10.29 21.09 1.70
CA GLY A 222 9.57 21.57 0.52
C GLY A 222 10.03 20.98 -0.80
N CYS A 223 10.78 19.85 -0.81
CA CYS A 223 11.23 19.21 -2.04
C CYS A 223 10.07 18.79 -2.96
N TYR A 224 8.90 18.55 -2.39
CA TYR A 224 7.70 18.09 -3.10
C TYR A 224 6.66 19.18 -3.35
N ASP A 225 6.93 20.44 -2.92
CA ASP A 225 5.92 21.50 -2.92
C ASP A 225 5.42 21.86 -4.32
N GLN A 226 6.31 21.96 -5.30
CA GLN A 226 5.92 22.28 -6.66
C GLN A 226 5.06 21.19 -7.29
N ILE A 227 5.48 19.93 -7.20
CA ILE A 227 4.77 18.78 -7.78
C ILE A 227 3.45 18.52 -7.03
N ALA A 228 3.45 18.71 -5.71
CA ALA A 228 2.25 18.55 -4.91
C ALA A 228 1.21 19.66 -5.16
N ALA A 229 1.64 20.86 -5.50
CA ALA A 229 0.75 21.97 -5.85
C ALA A 229 -0.07 21.67 -7.12
N GLU A 230 0.49 20.90 -8.07
CA GLU A 230 -0.23 20.48 -9.27
C GLU A 230 -1.46 19.60 -8.96
N ALA A 231 -1.45 18.86 -7.84
CA ALA A 231 -2.57 18.01 -7.44
C ALA A 231 -3.83 18.81 -7.05
N THR A 232 -3.64 20.04 -6.60
CA THR A 232 -4.72 20.92 -6.15
C THR A 232 -4.98 22.06 -7.14
N ALA A 233 -4.18 22.15 -8.20
CA ALA A 233 -4.40 23.12 -9.26
C ALA A 233 -5.69 22.77 -10.01
N GLU A 234 -6.57 23.75 -10.10
CA GLU A 234 -7.73 23.64 -10.98
C GLU A 234 -7.24 23.50 -12.42
N PRO A 235 -7.90 22.70 -13.27
CA PRO A 235 -7.54 22.61 -14.67
C PRO A 235 -7.64 23.99 -15.31
N VAL A 236 -6.50 24.63 -15.50
CA VAL A 236 -6.43 25.88 -16.27
C VAL A 236 -6.68 25.51 -17.73
N CYS A 237 -7.81 25.91 -18.26
CA CYS A 237 -8.05 25.84 -19.70
C CYS A 237 -7.06 26.82 -20.38
N THR A 238 -5.91 26.35 -20.82
CA THR A 238 -5.05 27.15 -21.69
C THR A 238 -5.70 27.24 -23.08
N GLU A 239 -5.68 28.42 -23.68
CA GLU A 239 -6.27 28.75 -24.98
C GLU A 239 -5.90 27.84 -26.16
N ALA A 240 -4.93 26.94 -26.00
CA ALA A 240 -4.48 26.03 -27.05
C ALA A 240 -5.26 24.71 -27.15
N GLN A 241 -6.17 24.40 -26.22
CA GLN A 241 -7.04 23.24 -26.33
C GLN A 241 -8.44 23.69 -26.73
N ALA A 242 -8.66 23.78 -28.05
CA ALA A 242 -10.00 23.99 -28.59
C ALA A 242 -10.97 22.98 -27.98
N CYS A 243 -11.94 23.46 -27.22
CA CYS A 243 -13.07 22.66 -26.77
C CYS A 243 -13.82 22.17 -28.02
N THR A 244 -13.58 20.93 -28.44
CA THR A 244 -14.28 20.28 -29.56
C THR A 244 -15.58 19.60 -29.14
N GLN A 245 -16.11 19.93 -27.97
CA GLN A 245 -17.42 19.41 -27.54
C GLN A 245 -18.34 20.57 -27.20
N GLU A 246 -19.52 20.54 -27.86
CA GLU A 246 -20.61 21.48 -27.65
C GLU A 246 -20.96 21.63 -26.16
N CYS A 247 -20.87 22.86 -25.65
CA CYS A 247 -21.48 23.21 -24.38
C CYS A 247 -22.98 23.11 -24.48
N THR A 248 -23.55 22.04 -23.96
CA THR A 248 -25.01 21.81 -23.93
C THR A 248 -25.68 22.45 -22.72
N THR A 249 -25.38 23.69 -22.36
CA THR A 249 -26.19 24.42 -21.40
C THR A 249 -26.29 25.90 -21.74
N THR A 250 -27.48 26.26 -21.96
CA THR A 250 -28.13 27.53 -22.26
C THR A 250 -27.90 28.63 -21.21
N VAL A 251 -26.69 29.12 -21.03
CA VAL A 251 -26.45 30.40 -20.33
C VAL A 251 -25.24 31.13 -20.94
N CYS A 252 -25.11 31.12 -22.24
CA CYS A 252 -24.41 32.21 -22.95
C CYS A 252 -25.49 33.06 -23.59
N THR A 253 -25.88 34.15 -22.92
CA THR A 253 -26.72 35.17 -23.60
C THR A 253 -25.85 35.83 -24.66
N GLU A 254 -26.40 35.94 -25.90
CA GLU A 254 -25.76 36.55 -27.08
C GLU A 254 -25.20 37.97 -26.85
N GLU A 255 -25.45 38.58 -25.71
CA GLU A 255 -24.98 39.93 -25.33
C GLU A 255 -23.53 40.02 -24.89
N ILE A 256 -22.84 38.87 -24.59
CA ILE A 256 -21.45 38.88 -24.10
C ILE A 256 -20.45 38.52 -25.24
N CYS A 257 -20.89 38.00 -26.36
CA CYS A 257 -20.07 37.75 -27.53
C CYS A 257 -20.16 38.90 -28.54
N GLY A 258 -19.48 39.99 -28.27
CA GLY A 258 -19.18 41.00 -29.30
C GLY A 258 -18.12 40.43 -30.23
N GLY A 259 -18.49 40.18 -31.48
CA GLY A 259 -17.75 39.48 -32.53
C GLY A 259 -16.24 39.53 -32.47
N GLN A 260 -15.66 38.39 -32.59
CA GLN A 260 -14.29 37.96 -32.92
C GLN A 260 -13.37 37.49 -31.80
N ASP A 261 -13.51 37.89 -30.54
CA ASP A 261 -12.66 37.39 -29.46
C ASP A 261 -13.49 37.10 -28.21
N CYS A 262 -13.88 35.85 -27.98
CA CYS A 262 -14.46 35.41 -26.72
C CYS A 262 -13.35 35.35 -25.68
N ILE A 263 -13.18 36.37 -24.87
CA ILE A 263 -12.35 36.37 -23.67
C ILE A 263 -13.18 35.68 -22.56
N PHE A 264 -12.84 34.45 -22.24
CA PHE A 264 -13.46 33.73 -21.11
C PHE A 264 -12.86 34.26 -19.81
N GLU A 265 -13.38 35.31 -19.26
CA GLU A 265 -12.94 35.82 -17.96
C GLU A 265 -13.68 35.25 -16.75
N GLU A 266 -14.79 34.54 -16.93
CA GLU A 266 -15.53 33.88 -15.83
C GLU A 266 -16.22 32.59 -16.28
N CYS A 267 -15.47 31.48 -16.32
CA CYS A 267 -16.08 30.16 -16.18
C CYS A 267 -16.05 29.76 -14.71
N THR A 268 -17.18 29.84 -14.02
CA THR A 268 -17.31 29.26 -12.67
C THR A 268 -17.23 27.73 -12.76
N GLN A 269 -16.46 27.13 -11.89
CA GLN A 269 -16.01 25.74 -11.79
C GLN A 269 -17.04 24.62 -11.93
N GLN A 270 -18.32 24.93 -11.98
CA GLN A 270 -19.38 23.91 -12.02
C GLN A 270 -19.73 23.38 -13.41
N GLN A 271 -19.10 23.86 -14.47
CA GLN A 271 -19.57 23.59 -15.85
C GLN A 271 -18.59 22.87 -16.79
N CYS A 272 -17.36 22.60 -16.36
CA CYS A 272 -16.40 21.81 -17.15
C CYS A 272 -16.27 20.39 -16.64
N THR A 273 -17.26 19.53 -16.88
CA THR A 273 -17.22 18.11 -16.46
C THR A 273 -16.46 17.18 -17.41
N ASN A 274 -15.93 17.65 -18.54
CA ASN A 274 -15.26 16.77 -19.50
C ASN A 274 -14.12 17.47 -20.26
N CYS A 275 -13.07 17.88 -19.53
CA CYS A 275 -11.77 18.11 -20.19
C CYS A 275 -11.04 16.76 -20.29
N VAL A 276 -11.13 16.07 -21.41
CA VAL A 276 -10.32 14.88 -21.69
C VAL A 276 -8.89 15.36 -21.99
N LYS A 277 -7.94 14.95 -21.16
CA LYS A 277 -6.51 15.05 -21.49
C LYS A 277 -6.23 14.12 -22.68
N ASN A 278 -5.86 14.68 -23.83
CA ASN A 278 -5.18 13.94 -24.88
C ASN A 278 -3.70 13.78 -24.55
#